data_3cabdfd0b4fb0b82283b175a5eb93488
#
_entry.id   3cabdfd0b4fb0b82283b175a5eb93488
#
_cell.length_a   1.000
_cell.length_b   1.000
_cell.length_c   1.000
_cell.angle_alpha   90.00
_cell.angle_beta   90.00
_cell.angle_gamma   90.00
#
_symmetry.space_group_name_H-M   'P 1'
#
loop_
_entity.id
_entity.type
_entity.pdbx_description
1 polymer ?
#
loop_
_entity_poly.entity_id
_entity_poly.type
_entity_poly.pdbx_seq_one_letter_code
_entity_poly.pdbx_strand_id
1 'polypeptide(L)'
;MKRALVSVSDKSGLVEFVSGLKELGWEIIATGGTRKLLDDNGIQTIGISDVTGFPEILDGRVKTLHPKVHGGILARRELPEHMRTLEEQGIGTIDLVCVNLYPFRQTIAKEGVTMADAIENIDIGGPSMVRSAAKNWKDVTIVCDPADYGTVLAELKACGRTSDDTRLKLSAKAYTHTAEYDMCIATYMREKAGLNEKLFLEYDLKQPLRYGENPHQNAKFFAALRPEPYSLAFAKQIQGKELSYNNIQDANAALNVVRDFEQPFCVALKHMNPCGAAVADTIEKAWQEAYEADKVSIYGGIVAVNRELIAEVAAGMKPIFLEIVIAPSFTPEALEILSSKKNLRVLQVDMTPSSGDDMQYISVNGGMLAQTLDTSVEVLTPEMCVTKQKPTEEQMKDLDFGWKIVKHVKSNAIAVVKGCRTVGVGAGQTNRVGSAEIALNEARNAGVTEGLVLASDGFLPFDDTVALAAKYGVTAIVQPGGSIRDADAIAKADELGITMIFTGVRHFKH
;
A
#
# COMPACT_ATOMS: atom_id res chain seq x y z
N MET A 1 46.65 12.63 -7.85
CA MET A 1 45.45 13.46 -8.06
C MET A 1 44.26 12.56 -7.90
N LYS A 2 43.20 13.01 -7.20
CA LYS A 2 41.96 12.22 -7.00
C LYS A 2 41.06 12.29 -8.21
N ARG A 3 40.38 11.20 -8.54
CA ARG A 3 39.53 11.07 -9.71
C ARG A 3 38.09 10.71 -9.33
N ALA A 4 37.14 11.40 -9.92
CA ALA A 4 35.72 11.07 -9.86
C ALA A 4 35.22 10.62 -11.23
N LEU A 5 34.56 9.44 -11.29
CA LEU A 5 33.84 8.96 -12.47
C LEU A 5 32.37 9.31 -12.31
N VAL A 6 31.84 10.08 -13.27
CA VAL A 6 30.47 10.62 -13.22
C VAL A 6 29.70 10.21 -14.45
N SER A 7 28.62 9.45 -14.26
CA SER A 7 27.74 8.97 -15.32
C SER A 7 26.34 8.83 -14.78
N VAL A 8 25.49 9.85 -14.95
CA VAL A 8 24.16 9.89 -14.35
C VAL A 8 23.06 10.10 -15.39
N SER A 9 21.94 9.44 -15.19
CA SER A 9 20.69 9.65 -15.92
C SER A 9 19.92 10.83 -15.31
N ASP A 10 19.66 10.80 -14.00
CA ASP A 10 19.14 11.94 -13.24
C ASP A 10 20.29 12.92 -12.95
N LYS A 11 20.14 14.13 -13.47
CA LYS A 11 21.15 15.20 -13.43
C LYS A 11 20.86 16.27 -12.37
N SER A 12 19.89 16.03 -11.50
CA SER A 12 19.49 16.95 -10.42
C SER A 12 20.69 17.26 -9.51
N GLY A 13 21.01 18.54 -9.30
CA GLY A 13 22.10 19.00 -8.43
C GLY A 13 23.51 18.59 -8.87
N LEU A 14 23.67 18.01 -10.08
CA LEU A 14 24.95 17.46 -10.51
C LEU A 14 26.00 18.52 -10.73
N VAL A 15 25.63 19.66 -11.33
CA VAL A 15 26.57 20.74 -11.69
C VAL A 15 27.22 21.31 -10.44
N GLU A 16 26.43 21.58 -9.39
CA GLU A 16 26.92 22.07 -8.10
C GLU A 16 27.83 21.04 -7.42
N PHE A 17 27.43 19.77 -7.44
CA PHE A 17 28.26 18.71 -6.87
C PHE A 17 29.60 18.58 -7.53
N VAL A 18 29.64 18.53 -8.87
CA VAL A 18 30.87 18.37 -9.62
C VAL A 18 31.74 19.66 -9.56
N SER A 19 31.13 20.84 -9.53
CA SER A 19 31.86 22.10 -9.28
C SER A 19 32.59 22.07 -7.94
N GLY A 20 31.92 21.59 -6.89
CA GLY A 20 32.56 21.43 -5.59
C GLY A 20 33.71 20.40 -5.58
N LEU A 21 33.65 19.35 -6.38
CA LEU A 21 34.76 18.41 -6.57
C LEU A 21 35.94 19.09 -7.32
N LYS A 22 35.65 19.90 -8.34
CA LYS A 22 36.69 20.67 -9.08
C LYS A 22 37.41 21.68 -8.19
N GLU A 23 36.66 22.39 -7.34
CA GLU A 23 37.26 23.32 -6.35
C GLU A 23 38.23 22.60 -5.40
N LEU A 24 37.99 21.33 -5.11
CA LEU A 24 38.85 20.46 -4.30
C LEU A 24 40.01 19.84 -5.12
N GLY A 25 40.17 20.19 -6.39
CA GLY A 25 41.27 19.73 -7.25
C GLY A 25 41.08 18.31 -7.82
N TRP A 26 39.83 17.81 -7.91
CA TRP A 26 39.55 16.49 -8.49
C TRP A 26 39.55 16.53 -10.02
N GLU A 27 40.06 15.47 -10.64
CA GLU A 27 39.80 15.16 -12.05
C GLU A 27 38.45 14.53 -12.22
N ILE A 28 37.67 14.97 -13.22
CA ILE A 28 36.34 14.49 -13.49
C ILE A 28 36.36 13.69 -14.80
N ILE A 29 36.05 12.40 -14.69
CA ILE A 29 35.86 11.52 -15.84
C ILE A 29 34.34 11.44 -16.07
N ALA A 30 33.89 11.71 -17.28
CA ALA A 30 32.46 11.71 -17.57
C ALA A 30 32.11 10.98 -18.88
N THR A 31 30.84 10.51 -18.98
CA THR A 31 30.34 9.78 -20.13
C THR A 31 29.20 10.52 -20.83
N GLY A 32 29.08 10.39 -22.13
CA GLY A 32 27.93 10.76 -22.95
C GLY A 32 27.23 12.09 -22.56
N GLY A 33 25.94 12.03 -22.27
CA GLY A 33 25.15 13.23 -21.94
C GLY A 33 25.51 13.89 -20.62
N THR A 34 26.16 13.16 -19.68
CA THR A 34 26.71 13.73 -18.44
C THR A 34 27.90 14.64 -18.75
N ARG A 35 28.84 14.19 -19.62
CA ARG A 35 29.97 14.97 -20.09
C ARG A 35 29.51 16.26 -20.75
N LYS A 36 28.57 16.16 -21.70
CA LYS A 36 28.01 17.30 -22.40
C LYS A 36 27.46 18.36 -21.44
N LEU A 37 26.65 17.94 -20.47
CA LEU A 37 26.07 18.85 -19.47
C LEU A 37 27.16 19.59 -18.69
N LEU A 38 28.21 18.89 -18.24
CA LEU A 38 29.28 19.46 -17.45
C LEU A 38 30.13 20.44 -18.28
N ASP A 39 30.50 20.05 -19.51
CA ASP A 39 31.25 20.87 -20.43
C ASP A 39 30.47 22.15 -20.83
N ASP A 40 29.16 22.05 -21.10
CA ASP A 40 28.27 23.17 -21.39
C ASP A 40 28.15 24.16 -20.20
N ASN A 41 28.39 23.70 -18.97
CA ASN A 41 28.47 24.55 -17.75
C ASN A 41 29.92 24.96 -17.40
N GLY A 42 30.89 24.82 -18.31
CA GLY A 42 32.25 25.25 -18.13
C GLY A 42 33.10 24.36 -17.21
N ILE A 43 32.65 23.18 -16.89
CA ILE A 43 33.38 22.21 -16.05
C ILE A 43 34.17 21.27 -16.98
N GLN A 44 35.45 21.45 -17.05
CA GLN A 44 36.34 20.62 -17.88
C GLN A 44 36.35 19.17 -17.40
N THR A 45 36.05 18.23 -18.31
CA THR A 45 35.99 16.79 -18.03
C THR A 45 36.94 15.99 -18.93
N ILE A 46 37.29 14.79 -18.49
CA ILE A 46 38.03 13.80 -19.27
C ILE A 46 37.00 12.79 -19.82
N GLY A 47 37.00 12.50 -21.10
CA GLY A 47 36.12 11.52 -21.70
C GLY A 47 36.51 10.10 -21.28
N ILE A 48 35.52 9.21 -21.17
CA ILE A 48 35.81 7.82 -20.82
C ILE A 48 36.69 7.12 -21.87
N SER A 49 36.55 7.43 -23.16
CA SER A 49 37.40 6.97 -24.24
C SER A 49 38.87 7.41 -24.11
N ASP A 50 39.10 8.59 -23.54
CA ASP A 50 40.45 9.09 -23.29
C ASP A 50 41.14 8.27 -22.18
N VAL A 51 40.36 7.81 -21.18
CA VAL A 51 40.87 6.97 -20.09
C VAL A 51 41.12 5.55 -20.57
N THR A 52 40.17 4.99 -21.35
CA THR A 52 40.25 3.58 -21.80
C THR A 52 41.23 3.42 -22.97
N GLY A 53 41.37 4.43 -23.80
CA GLY A 53 42.03 4.33 -25.10
C GLY A 53 41.22 3.51 -26.11
N PHE A 54 39.92 3.30 -25.85
CA PHE A 54 39.02 2.49 -26.67
C PHE A 54 37.76 3.29 -27.02
N PRO A 55 37.32 3.27 -28.30
CA PRO A 55 36.12 3.99 -28.69
C PRO A 55 34.85 3.36 -28.10
N GLU A 56 33.82 4.18 -27.99
CA GLU A 56 32.45 3.68 -27.75
C GLU A 56 31.98 2.88 -28.95
N ILE A 57 31.43 1.68 -28.73
CA ILE A 57 30.96 0.77 -29.78
C ILE A 57 29.54 0.28 -29.51
N LEU A 58 28.90 -0.35 -30.52
CA LEU A 58 27.57 -0.93 -30.45
C LEU A 58 26.52 0.10 -29.96
N ASP A 59 26.53 1.27 -30.61
CA ASP A 59 25.60 2.38 -30.32
C ASP A 59 25.61 2.80 -28.82
N GLY A 60 26.78 2.69 -28.19
CA GLY A 60 26.98 3.07 -26.78
C GLY A 60 26.70 1.98 -25.76
N ARG A 61 26.34 0.78 -26.17
CA ARG A 61 26.16 -0.35 -25.25
C ARG A 61 27.45 -0.75 -24.53
N VAL A 62 28.61 -0.51 -25.17
CA VAL A 62 29.95 -0.78 -24.59
C VAL A 62 30.79 0.50 -24.59
N LYS A 63 31.02 1.06 -23.41
CA LYS A 63 31.86 2.24 -23.20
C LYS A 63 32.62 2.23 -21.88
N THR A 64 31.99 1.77 -20.79
CA THR A 64 32.57 1.74 -19.43
C THR A 64 33.00 0.35 -18.99
N LEU A 65 32.58 -0.71 -19.71
CA LEU A 65 32.97 -2.08 -19.45
C LEU A 65 34.40 -2.37 -19.92
N HIS A 66 35.37 -1.80 -19.23
CA HIS A 66 36.77 -1.86 -19.62
C HIS A 66 37.67 -2.10 -18.41
N PRO A 67 38.75 -2.92 -18.51
CA PRO A 67 39.69 -3.17 -17.41
C PRO A 67 40.27 -1.90 -16.77
N LYS A 68 40.54 -0.88 -17.55
CA LYS A 68 41.09 0.41 -17.01
C LYS A 68 40.07 1.12 -16.12
N VAL A 69 38.78 1.00 -16.37
CA VAL A 69 37.75 1.57 -15.52
C VAL A 69 37.60 0.73 -14.25
N HIS A 70 37.28 -0.57 -14.40
CA HIS A 70 37.01 -1.44 -13.28
C HIS A 70 38.24 -1.74 -12.43
N GLY A 71 39.45 -1.78 -13.03
CA GLY A 71 40.71 -1.90 -12.30
C GLY A 71 40.95 -0.67 -11.41
N GLY A 72 40.74 0.54 -11.94
CA GLY A 72 40.85 1.78 -11.18
C GLY A 72 39.89 1.88 -10.00
N ILE A 73 38.69 1.26 -10.11
CA ILE A 73 37.70 1.22 -9.03
C ILE A 73 38.00 0.09 -8.03
N LEU A 74 38.30 -1.13 -8.51
CA LEU A 74 38.34 -2.33 -7.68
C LEU A 74 39.68 -2.59 -6.97
N ALA A 75 40.75 -1.89 -7.36
CA ALA A 75 42.04 -2.07 -6.72
C ALA A 75 41.99 -1.70 -5.24
N ARG A 76 42.38 -2.64 -4.38
CA ARG A 76 42.56 -2.43 -2.94
C ARG A 76 43.84 -1.66 -2.71
N ARG A 77 43.75 -0.40 -2.21
CA ARG A 77 44.90 0.49 -2.05
C ARG A 77 45.90 0.03 -0.99
N GLU A 78 45.44 -0.79 -0.05
CA GLU A 78 46.26 -1.40 1.01
C GLU A 78 47.15 -2.54 0.50
N LEU A 79 46.90 -3.08 -0.71
CA LEU A 79 47.66 -4.17 -1.28
C LEU A 79 48.71 -3.66 -2.28
N PRO A 80 50.00 -3.72 -1.97
CA PRO A 80 51.07 -3.26 -2.86
C PRO A 80 51.03 -3.94 -4.24
N GLU A 81 50.64 -5.19 -4.31
CA GLU A 81 50.53 -5.95 -5.56
C GLU A 81 49.47 -5.38 -6.49
N HIS A 82 48.30 -4.94 -5.95
CA HIS A 82 47.26 -4.29 -6.74
C HIS A 82 47.75 -2.96 -7.29
N MET A 83 48.42 -2.15 -6.45
CA MET A 83 48.92 -0.85 -6.88
C MET A 83 50.04 -0.96 -7.94
N ARG A 84 50.93 -1.98 -7.80
CA ARG A 84 51.95 -2.27 -8.82
C ARG A 84 51.32 -2.69 -10.14
N THR A 85 50.29 -3.57 -10.10
CA THR A 85 49.56 -3.99 -11.29
C THR A 85 48.92 -2.79 -12.01
N LEU A 86 48.32 -1.87 -11.27
CA LEU A 86 47.75 -0.65 -11.87
C LEU A 86 48.80 0.18 -12.56
N GLU A 87 49.97 0.36 -11.91
CA GLU A 87 51.11 1.11 -12.47
C GLU A 87 51.63 0.46 -13.74
N GLU A 88 51.90 -0.84 -13.74
CA GLU A 88 52.38 -1.60 -14.89
C GLU A 88 51.38 -1.57 -16.08
N GLN A 89 50.09 -1.47 -15.82
CA GLN A 89 49.04 -1.40 -16.86
C GLN A 89 48.68 0.07 -17.20
N GLY A 90 49.30 1.06 -16.60
CA GLY A 90 48.97 2.46 -16.82
C GLY A 90 47.53 2.85 -16.40
N ILE A 91 47.04 2.24 -15.32
CA ILE A 91 45.69 2.44 -14.82
C ILE A 91 45.73 3.40 -13.62
N GLY A 92 45.05 4.50 -13.72
CA GLY A 92 44.88 5.44 -12.60
C GLY A 92 43.71 5.00 -11.70
N THR A 93 43.85 5.27 -10.39
CA THR A 93 42.78 5.02 -9.42
C THR A 93 41.56 5.92 -9.65
N ILE A 94 40.37 5.43 -9.34
CA ILE A 94 39.10 6.15 -9.28
C ILE A 94 38.65 6.15 -7.82
N ASP A 95 38.56 7.34 -7.22
CA ASP A 95 38.34 7.50 -5.78
C ASP A 95 36.84 7.77 -5.42
N LEU A 96 36.09 8.25 -6.43
CA LEU A 96 34.66 8.47 -6.32
C LEU A 96 33.95 8.02 -7.59
N VAL A 97 32.82 7.34 -7.44
CA VAL A 97 31.93 6.95 -8.53
C VAL A 97 30.56 7.57 -8.25
N CYS A 98 30.10 8.44 -9.16
CA CYS A 98 28.77 9.04 -9.09
C CYS A 98 27.96 8.53 -10.28
N VAL A 99 27.09 7.56 -10.04
CA VAL A 99 26.35 6.85 -11.07
C VAL A 99 24.94 6.52 -10.58
N ASN A 100 23.93 6.98 -11.29
CA ASN A 100 22.59 6.47 -11.18
C ASN A 100 22.15 5.80 -12.48
N LEU A 101 21.16 4.91 -12.39
CA LEU A 101 20.81 4.01 -13.49
C LEU A 101 19.77 4.65 -14.42
N TYR A 102 19.61 4.09 -15.60
CA TYR A 102 18.54 4.46 -16.53
C TYR A 102 17.17 4.26 -15.88
N PRO A 103 16.18 5.12 -16.17
CA PRO A 103 14.88 5.08 -15.50
C PRO A 103 13.97 3.97 -16.08
N PHE A 104 14.39 2.70 -15.99
CA PHE A 104 13.69 1.55 -16.56
C PHE A 104 12.22 1.50 -16.11
N ARG A 105 11.96 1.67 -14.81
CA ARG A 105 10.60 1.70 -14.24
C ARG A 105 9.72 2.78 -14.88
N GLN A 106 10.27 3.97 -15.12
CA GLN A 106 9.54 5.07 -15.78
C GLN A 106 9.32 4.77 -17.26
N THR A 107 10.26 4.08 -17.89
CA THR A 107 10.16 3.69 -19.30
C THR A 107 9.03 2.70 -19.50
N ILE A 108 8.96 1.62 -18.73
CA ILE A 108 7.91 0.59 -18.86
C ILE A 108 6.51 1.10 -18.41
N ALA A 109 6.43 2.21 -17.67
CA ALA A 109 5.16 2.82 -17.27
C ALA A 109 4.56 3.74 -18.36
N LYS A 110 5.27 4.01 -19.46
CA LYS A 110 4.74 4.84 -20.56
C LYS A 110 3.71 4.06 -21.37
N GLU A 111 2.63 4.73 -21.74
CA GLU A 111 1.65 4.16 -22.64
C GLU A 111 2.27 3.83 -24.01
N GLY A 112 1.96 2.64 -24.55
CA GLY A 112 2.45 2.19 -25.85
C GLY A 112 3.92 1.78 -25.92
N VAL A 113 4.63 1.66 -24.78
CA VAL A 113 6.02 1.20 -24.77
C VAL A 113 6.13 -0.21 -25.37
N THR A 114 7.06 -0.40 -26.29
CA THR A 114 7.35 -1.72 -26.85
C THR A 114 8.37 -2.49 -26.00
N MET A 115 8.43 -3.82 -26.18
CA MET A 115 9.46 -4.63 -25.53
C MET A 115 10.87 -4.22 -25.97
N ALA A 116 11.03 -3.82 -27.25
CA ALA A 116 12.30 -3.34 -27.77
C ALA A 116 12.76 -2.07 -27.05
N ASP A 117 11.83 -1.10 -26.86
CA ASP A 117 12.13 0.14 -26.11
C ASP A 117 12.51 -0.16 -24.66
N ALA A 118 11.82 -1.10 -24.03
CA ALA A 118 12.15 -1.52 -22.65
C ALA A 118 13.55 -2.13 -22.58
N ILE A 119 13.91 -3.02 -23.50
CA ILE A 119 15.23 -3.68 -23.54
C ILE A 119 16.36 -2.64 -23.76
N GLU A 120 16.18 -1.67 -24.66
CA GLU A 120 17.19 -0.64 -24.90
C GLU A 120 17.42 0.29 -23.69
N ASN A 121 16.47 0.32 -22.76
CA ASN A 121 16.61 1.09 -21.51
C ASN A 121 17.13 0.24 -20.33
N ILE A 122 17.62 -0.99 -20.57
CA ILE A 122 18.33 -1.78 -19.57
C ILE A 122 19.80 -1.32 -19.54
N ASP A 123 20.21 -0.73 -18.42
CA ASP A 123 21.58 -0.29 -18.18
C ASP A 123 22.47 -1.47 -17.76
N ILE A 124 23.58 -1.66 -18.48
CA ILE A 124 24.57 -2.70 -18.19
C ILE A 124 25.81 -2.09 -17.51
N GLY A 125 26.31 -0.99 -18.06
CA GLY A 125 27.53 -0.34 -17.58
C GLY A 125 27.36 0.32 -16.22
N GLY A 126 26.23 0.99 -16.00
CA GLY A 126 25.90 1.64 -14.74
C GLY A 126 25.91 0.68 -13.54
N PRO A 127 25.11 -0.38 -13.53
CA PRO A 127 25.14 -1.37 -12.46
C PRO A 127 26.52 -1.98 -12.21
N SER A 128 27.28 -2.23 -13.26
CA SER A 128 28.65 -2.77 -13.14
C SER A 128 29.59 -1.83 -12.40
N MET A 129 29.55 -0.52 -12.71
CA MET A 129 30.34 0.50 -12.01
C MET A 129 29.89 0.70 -10.56
N VAL A 130 28.57 0.79 -10.33
CA VAL A 130 27.97 0.92 -9.00
C VAL A 130 28.40 -0.24 -8.10
N ARG A 131 28.25 -1.47 -8.57
CA ARG A 131 28.62 -2.68 -7.80
C ARG A 131 30.13 -2.76 -7.55
N SER A 132 30.95 -2.37 -8.53
CA SER A 132 32.43 -2.35 -8.36
C SER A 132 32.85 -1.36 -7.28
N ALA A 133 32.30 -0.14 -7.28
CA ALA A 133 32.58 0.87 -6.29
C ALA A 133 32.06 0.50 -4.90
N ALA A 134 30.83 -0.02 -4.83
CA ALA A 134 30.22 -0.51 -3.60
C ALA A 134 31.03 -1.65 -2.97
N LYS A 135 31.54 -2.60 -3.77
CA LYS A 135 32.41 -3.68 -3.30
C LYS A 135 33.71 -3.15 -2.68
N ASN A 136 34.28 -2.09 -3.27
CA ASN A 136 35.53 -1.48 -2.79
C ASN A 136 35.28 -0.24 -1.91
N TRP A 137 34.22 -0.22 -1.12
CA TRP A 137 33.79 0.91 -0.31
C TRP A 137 34.85 1.46 0.66
N LYS A 138 35.82 0.66 1.06
CA LYS A 138 36.92 1.12 1.91
C LYS A 138 37.77 2.18 1.23
N ASP A 139 37.91 2.07 -0.06
CA ASP A 139 38.78 2.94 -0.86
C ASP A 139 38.02 3.92 -1.76
N VAL A 140 36.78 3.59 -2.15
CA VAL A 140 35.99 4.33 -3.13
C VAL A 140 34.66 4.82 -2.52
N THR A 141 34.33 6.08 -2.77
CA THR A 141 33.05 6.65 -2.44
C THR A 141 32.08 6.41 -3.60
N ILE A 142 30.98 5.67 -3.38
CA ILE A 142 29.90 5.49 -4.35
C ILE A 142 28.72 6.42 -4.03
N VAL A 143 28.20 7.12 -5.03
CA VAL A 143 27.02 7.99 -4.89
C VAL A 143 26.04 7.65 -6.00
N CYS A 144 24.84 7.15 -5.62
CA CYS A 144 23.78 6.80 -6.57
C CYS A 144 22.59 7.76 -6.51
N ASP A 145 22.52 8.61 -5.48
CA ASP A 145 21.38 9.47 -5.21
C ASP A 145 21.83 10.93 -5.03
N PRO A 146 21.25 11.89 -5.76
CA PRO A 146 21.52 13.31 -5.58
C PRO A 146 21.37 13.82 -4.14
N ALA A 147 20.50 13.21 -3.33
CA ALA A 147 20.32 13.57 -1.92
C ALA A 147 21.60 13.42 -1.07
N ASP A 148 22.55 12.58 -1.50
CA ASP A 148 23.81 12.34 -0.79
C ASP A 148 24.92 13.34 -1.16
N TYR A 149 24.76 14.15 -2.21
CA TYR A 149 25.79 15.07 -2.70
C TYR A 149 26.28 16.04 -1.63
N GLY A 150 25.35 16.63 -0.87
CA GLY A 150 25.67 17.58 0.20
C GLY A 150 26.54 16.97 1.31
N THR A 151 26.20 15.79 1.77
CA THR A 151 26.94 15.05 2.81
C THR A 151 28.36 14.71 2.34
N VAL A 152 28.46 14.17 1.11
CA VAL A 152 29.76 13.79 0.53
C VAL A 152 30.66 15.01 0.36
N LEU A 153 30.16 16.12 -0.21
CA LEU A 153 30.95 17.34 -0.37
C LEU A 153 31.37 17.93 0.97
N ALA A 154 30.50 17.93 1.98
CA ALA A 154 30.85 18.44 3.30
C ALA A 154 32.03 17.67 3.93
N GLU A 155 32.00 16.34 3.88
CA GLU A 155 33.10 15.52 4.39
C GLU A 155 34.39 15.67 3.56
N LEU A 156 34.27 15.74 2.24
CA LEU A 156 35.44 15.99 1.37
C LEU A 156 36.10 17.34 1.63
N LYS A 157 35.31 18.40 1.86
CA LYS A 157 35.82 19.72 2.22
C LYS A 157 36.48 19.75 3.59
N ALA A 158 35.92 19.05 4.56
CA ALA A 158 36.42 19.04 5.94
C ALA A 158 37.66 18.15 6.12
N CYS A 159 37.67 16.96 5.52
CA CYS A 159 38.65 15.92 5.81
C CYS A 159 39.44 15.42 4.58
N GLY A 160 39.15 15.95 3.38
CA GLY A 160 39.71 15.50 2.12
C GLY A 160 39.25 14.08 1.67
N ARG A 161 38.46 13.38 2.48
CA ARG A 161 37.88 12.05 2.19
C ARG A 161 36.59 11.88 2.94
N THR A 162 35.72 10.99 2.46
CA THR A 162 34.53 10.57 3.20
C THR A 162 34.93 9.63 4.34
N SER A 163 34.12 9.59 5.41
CA SER A 163 34.32 8.68 6.53
C SER A 163 34.02 7.23 6.13
N ASP A 164 34.58 6.28 6.87
CA ASP A 164 34.30 4.84 6.63
C ASP A 164 32.81 4.53 6.86
N ASP A 165 32.17 5.16 7.85
CA ASP A 165 30.74 5.03 8.12
C ASP A 165 29.89 5.52 6.94
N THR A 166 30.20 6.69 6.40
CA THR A 166 29.53 7.24 5.22
C THR A 166 29.70 6.33 4.01
N ARG A 167 30.91 5.86 3.72
CA ARG A 167 31.16 4.95 2.60
C ARG A 167 30.44 3.62 2.75
N LEU A 168 30.36 3.07 3.95
CA LEU A 168 29.62 1.83 4.21
C LEU A 168 28.11 2.02 3.98
N LYS A 169 27.54 3.14 4.46
CA LYS A 169 26.12 3.48 4.23
C LYS A 169 25.84 3.67 2.74
N LEU A 170 26.69 4.40 2.02
CA LEU A 170 26.56 4.60 0.58
C LEU A 170 26.71 3.27 -0.20
N SER A 171 27.60 2.37 0.24
CA SER A 171 27.73 1.05 -0.36
C SER A 171 26.46 0.21 -0.17
N ALA A 172 25.88 0.22 1.02
CA ALA A 172 24.59 -0.45 1.27
C ALA A 172 23.49 0.10 0.37
N LYS A 173 23.39 1.45 0.26
CA LYS A 173 22.43 2.12 -0.62
C LYS A 173 22.65 1.76 -2.10
N ALA A 174 23.89 1.68 -2.54
CA ALA A 174 24.23 1.28 -3.90
C ALA A 174 23.82 -0.15 -4.24
N TYR A 175 24.01 -1.10 -3.32
CA TYR A 175 23.50 -2.48 -3.51
C TYR A 175 21.98 -2.54 -3.49
N THR A 176 21.31 -1.77 -2.62
CA THR A 176 19.85 -1.64 -2.64
C THR A 176 19.38 -1.13 -4.00
N HIS A 177 19.96 -0.03 -4.50
CA HIS A 177 19.63 0.56 -5.80
C HIS A 177 19.76 -0.42 -6.97
N THR A 178 20.83 -1.23 -7.02
CA THR A 178 20.99 -2.26 -8.07
C THR A 178 20.03 -3.44 -7.88
N ALA A 179 19.71 -3.83 -6.64
CA ALA A 179 18.75 -4.90 -6.38
C ALA A 179 17.33 -4.51 -6.80
N GLU A 180 16.88 -3.30 -6.48
CA GLU A 180 15.59 -2.74 -6.90
C GLU A 180 15.49 -2.63 -8.43
N TYR A 181 16.58 -2.21 -9.07
CA TYR A 181 16.69 -2.12 -10.51
C TYR A 181 16.52 -3.49 -11.18
N ASP A 182 17.30 -4.48 -10.75
CA ASP A 182 17.24 -5.85 -11.28
C ASP A 182 15.90 -6.52 -10.98
N MET A 183 15.31 -6.26 -9.81
CA MET A 183 13.98 -6.76 -9.45
C MET A 183 12.89 -6.21 -10.38
N CYS A 184 12.94 -4.92 -10.71
CA CYS A 184 12.01 -4.29 -11.63
C CYS A 184 12.12 -4.91 -13.04
N ILE A 185 13.35 -5.11 -13.54
CA ILE A 185 13.60 -5.78 -14.82
C ILE A 185 13.11 -7.23 -14.79
N ALA A 186 13.46 -7.97 -13.74
CA ALA A 186 13.10 -9.37 -13.61
C ALA A 186 11.56 -9.53 -13.56
N THR A 187 10.84 -8.67 -12.84
CA THR A 187 9.37 -8.68 -12.80
C THR A 187 8.78 -8.47 -14.18
N TYR A 188 9.22 -7.43 -14.90
CA TYR A 188 8.77 -7.14 -16.26
C TYR A 188 9.04 -8.30 -17.23
N MET A 189 10.27 -8.84 -17.23
CA MET A 189 10.65 -9.93 -18.12
C MET A 189 9.93 -11.24 -17.81
N ARG A 190 9.71 -11.54 -16.54
CA ARG A 190 8.96 -12.71 -16.11
C ARG A 190 7.50 -12.64 -16.52
N GLU A 191 6.85 -11.48 -16.35
CA GLU A 191 5.48 -11.25 -16.84
C GLU A 191 5.37 -11.51 -18.34
N LYS A 192 6.28 -10.92 -19.14
CA LYS A 192 6.31 -11.16 -20.60
C LYS A 192 6.59 -12.61 -20.99
N ALA A 193 7.30 -13.35 -20.16
CA ALA A 193 7.61 -14.77 -20.36
C ALA A 193 6.55 -15.73 -19.74
N GLY A 194 5.53 -15.21 -19.05
CA GLY A 194 4.52 -16.03 -18.37
C GLY A 194 5.04 -16.83 -17.17
N LEU A 195 6.11 -16.37 -16.52
CA LEU A 195 6.75 -17.05 -15.37
C LEU A 195 6.21 -16.50 -14.05
N ASN A 196 5.55 -17.34 -13.25
CA ASN A 196 4.86 -16.96 -12.01
C ASN A 196 5.42 -17.60 -10.72
N GLU A 197 6.57 -18.32 -10.78
CA GLU A 197 7.06 -19.13 -9.66
C GLU A 197 7.80 -18.35 -8.59
N LYS A 198 8.02 -17.06 -8.80
CA LYS A 198 8.68 -16.18 -7.80
C LYS A 198 7.88 -14.92 -7.58
N LEU A 199 7.75 -14.54 -6.33
CA LEU A 199 7.16 -13.29 -5.89
C LEU A 199 8.27 -12.34 -5.43
N PHE A 200 8.27 -11.12 -5.94
CA PHE A 200 9.11 -10.02 -5.49
C PHE A 200 8.22 -8.95 -4.88
N LEU A 201 8.52 -8.52 -3.66
CA LEU A 201 7.81 -7.46 -2.96
C LEU A 201 8.82 -6.37 -2.57
N GLU A 202 8.47 -5.12 -2.85
CA GLU A 202 9.31 -3.96 -2.60
C GLU A 202 8.50 -2.90 -1.86
N TYR A 203 8.95 -2.56 -0.65
CA TYR A 203 8.31 -1.59 0.22
C TYR A 203 9.34 -0.74 0.94
N ASP A 204 9.11 0.56 1.02
CA ASP A 204 9.90 1.49 1.81
C ASP A 204 9.36 1.66 3.22
N LEU A 205 10.24 1.85 4.20
CA LEU A 205 9.86 2.18 5.55
C LEU A 205 9.15 3.54 5.58
N LYS A 206 7.83 3.54 5.79
CA LYS A 206 7.05 4.76 5.96
C LYS A 206 7.12 5.28 7.39
N GLN A 207 6.99 4.39 8.38
CA GLN A 207 6.94 4.78 9.80
C GLN A 207 7.43 3.65 10.70
N PRO A 208 8.38 3.90 11.63
CA PRO A 208 8.59 3.01 12.77
C PRO A 208 7.38 3.11 13.69
N LEU A 209 6.85 1.98 14.15
CA LEU A 209 5.71 1.96 15.06
C LEU A 209 6.19 1.75 16.50
N ARG A 210 5.45 2.35 17.45
CA ARG A 210 5.83 2.28 18.86
C ARG A 210 5.89 0.85 19.40
N TYR A 211 4.98 -0.01 18.95
CA TYR A 211 4.93 -1.47 19.16
C TYR A 211 3.99 -2.11 18.13
N GLY A 212 3.91 -3.43 18.08
CA GLY A 212 3.01 -4.16 17.21
C GLY A 212 1.57 -4.19 17.74
N GLU A 213 0.88 -5.29 17.49
CA GLU A 213 -0.46 -5.49 18.04
C GLU A 213 -0.45 -5.45 19.58
N ASN A 214 0.61 -5.97 20.17
CA ASN A 214 0.85 -5.98 21.63
C ASN A 214 2.13 -5.23 21.99
N PRO A 215 2.22 -4.65 23.23
CA PRO A 215 3.35 -3.80 23.64
C PRO A 215 4.74 -4.43 23.59
N HIS A 216 4.83 -5.75 23.65
CA HIS A 216 6.11 -6.47 23.60
C HIS A 216 6.61 -6.78 22.17
N GLN A 217 5.80 -6.46 21.15
CA GLN A 217 6.12 -6.72 19.75
C GLN A 217 6.73 -5.48 19.09
N ASN A 218 7.82 -5.65 18.36
CA ASN A 218 8.35 -4.59 17.48
C ASN A 218 7.59 -4.55 16.17
N ALA A 219 7.31 -3.36 15.65
CA ALA A 219 6.60 -3.20 14.40
C ALA A 219 7.08 -1.99 13.59
N LYS A 220 6.85 -2.07 12.29
CA LYS A 220 7.13 -1.03 11.32
C LYS A 220 6.02 -1.01 10.28
N PHE A 221 5.69 0.15 9.76
CA PHE A 221 4.82 0.31 8.61
C PHE A 221 5.66 0.59 7.37
N PHE A 222 5.51 -0.26 6.39
CA PHE A 222 6.14 -0.11 5.09
C PHE A 222 5.08 0.23 4.05
N ALA A 223 5.40 1.14 3.13
CA ALA A 223 4.55 1.53 2.02
C ALA A 223 5.13 1.01 0.71
N ALA A 224 4.27 0.65 -0.23
CA ALA A 224 4.68 0.40 -1.61
C ALA A 224 5.34 1.67 -2.18
N LEU A 225 6.27 1.52 -3.14
CA LEU A 225 6.95 2.67 -3.77
C LEU A 225 5.98 3.64 -4.44
N ARG A 226 4.86 3.15 -4.91
CA ARG A 226 3.76 3.93 -5.47
C ARG A 226 2.46 3.42 -4.87
N PRO A 227 2.10 3.90 -3.66
CA PRO A 227 0.85 3.50 -3.05
C PRO A 227 -0.32 4.08 -3.85
N GLU A 228 -1.37 3.28 -3.99
CA GLU A 228 -2.61 3.74 -4.60
C GLU A 228 -3.21 4.91 -3.80
N PRO A 229 -3.87 5.88 -4.46
CA PRO A 229 -4.54 7.00 -3.79
C PRO A 229 -5.50 6.53 -2.70
N TYR A 230 -6.28 5.49 -2.99
CA TYR A 230 -7.19 4.84 -2.04
C TYR A 230 -6.43 3.90 -1.09
N SER A 231 -5.49 4.44 -0.32
CA SER A 231 -4.72 3.66 0.65
C SER A 231 -4.25 4.48 1.84
N LEU A 232 -4.00 3.82 2.97
CA LEU A 232 -3.38 4.46 4.13
C LEU A 232 -1.95 4.89 3.87
N ALA A 233 -1.27 4.23 2.95
CA ALA A 233 0.07 4.62 2.56
C ALA A 233 0.11 5.97 1.86
N PHE A 234 -0.97 6.37 1.18
CA PHE A 234 -1.13 7.67 0.53
C PHE A 234 -1.86 8.69 1.41
N ALA A 235 -2.54 8.25 2.47
CA ALA A 235 -3.33 9.08 3.36
C ALA A 235 -2.53 10.27 3.94
N LYS A 236 -3.19 11.44 4.00
CA LYS A 236 -2.66 12.63 4.67
C LYS A 236 -3.22 12.70 6.08
N GLN A 237 -2.36 12.55 7.08
CA GLN A 237 -2.75 12.80 8.47
C GLN A 237 -2.74 14.31 8.73
N ILE A 238 -3.91 14.88 9.03
CA ILE A 238 -4.09 16.32 9.26
C ILE A 238 -3.75 16.69 10.70
N GLN A 239 -4.14 15.83 11.66
CA GLN A 239 -3.87 16.04 13.09
C GLN A 239 -3.78 14.72 13.86
N GLY A 240 -3.43 14.81 15.12
CA GLY A 240 -3.43 13.73 16.10
C GLY A 240 -2.06 13.09 16.31
N LYS A 241 -2.03 12.06 17.16
CA LYS A 241 -0.85 11.25 17.41
C LYS A 241 -0.52 10.39 16.18
N GLU A 242 0.72 9.92 16.11
CA GLU A 242 1.11 8.91 15.13
C GLU A 242 0.18 7.69 15.16
N LEU A 243 -0.02 7.07 14.01
CA LEU A 243 -0.80 5.84 13.91
C LEU A 243 -0.08 4.69 14.60
N SER A 244 -0.81 3.91 15.38
CA SER A 244 -0.33 2.64 15.91
C SER A 244 -0.58 1.50 14.92
N TYR A 245 -0.01 0.33 15.19
CA TYR A 245 -0.26 -0.89 14.43
C TYR A 245 -1.76 -1.18 14.32
N ASN A 246 -2.48 -1.20 15.44
CA ASN A 246 -3.92 -1.45 15.47
C ASN A 246 -4.72 -0.34 14.76
N ASN A 247 -4.28 0.93 14.86
CA ASN A 247 -4.92 2.01 14.12
C ASN A 247 -4.82 1.81 12.60
N ILE A 248 -3.68 1.33 12.10
CA ILE A 248 -3.48 1.07 10.66
C ILE A 248 -4.38 -0.09 10.20
N GLN A 249 -4.47 -1.16 10.99
CA GLN A 249 -5.36 -2.30 10.67
C GLN A 249 -6.84 -1.88 10.64
N ASP A 250 -7.30 -1.19 11.68
CA ASP A 250 -8.69 -0.75 11.79
C ASP A 250 -9.05 0.27 10.69
N ALA A 251 -8.15 1.23 10.42
CA ALA A 251 -8.36 2.22 9.36
C ALA A 251 -8.39 1.59 7.97
N ASN A 252 -7.53 0.60 7.70
CA ASN A 252 -7.56 -0.15 6.45
C ASN A 252 -8.88 -0.94 6.29
N ALA A 253 -9.35 -1.56 7.36
CA ALA A 253 -10.64 -2.24 7.37
C ALA A 253 -11.80 -1.25 7.08
N ALA A 254 -11.76 -0.04 7.68
CA ALA A 254 -12.76 1.00 7.43
C ALA A 254 -12.80 1.45 5.96
N LEU A 255 -11.63 1.67 5.35
CA LEU A 255 -11.53 2.03 3.94
C LEU A 255 -12.10 0.95 3.02
N ASN A 256 -11.84 -0.33 3.33
CA ASN A 256 -12.39 -1.44 2.54
C ASN A 256 -13.92 -1.51 2.60
N VAL A 257 -14.55 -1.18 3.74
CA VAL A 257 -16.01 -1.08 3.83
C VAL A 257 -16.54 0.09 3.01
N VAL A 258 -15.92 1.28 3.18
CA VAL A 258 -16.38 2.51 2.51
C VAL A 258 -16.35 2.38 0.98
N ARG A 259 -15.41 1.61 0.43
CA ARG A 259 -15.24 1.36 -1.00
C ARG A 259 -16.49 0.80 -1.70
N ASP A 260 -17.30 0.01 -0.99
CA ASP A 260 -18.44 -0.69 -1.59
C ASP A 260 -19.73 0.16 -1.67
N PHE A 261 -19.67 1.43 -1.22
CA PHE A 261 -20.84 2.30 -1.15
C PHE A 261 -20.70 3.58 -1.96
N GLU A 262 -21.62 3.79 -2.90
CA GLU A 262 -21.68 5.01 -3.72
C GLU A 262 -22.54 6.11 -3.07
N GLN A 263 -23.61 5.76 -2.34
CA GLN A 263 -24.45 6.70 -1.62
C GLN A 263 -23.71 7.30 -0.42
N PRO A 264 -24.19 8.44 0.16
CA PRO A 264 -23.62 8.94 1.41
C PRO A 264 -23.65 7.86 2.50
N PHE A 265 -22.46 7.47 2.95
CA PHE A 265 -22.25 6.33 3.83
C PHE A 265 -21.32 6.67 4.98
N CYS A 266 -21.66 6.15 6.14
CA CYS A 266 -20.84 6.21 7.34
C CYS A 266 -20.69 4.84 7.97
N VAL A 267 -19.46 4.51 8.41
CA VAL A 267 -19.19 3.30 9.17
C VAL A 267 -18.34 3.62 10.41
N ALA A 268 -18.74 3.05 11.54
CA ALA A 268 -17.94 2.96 12.75
C ALA A 268 -17.40 1.54 12.88
N LEU A 269 -16.09 1.41 13.10
CA LEU A 269 -15.41 0.12 13.27
C LEU A 269 -14.70 0.04 14.61
N LYS A 270 -14.62 -1.18 15.10
CA LYS A 270 -13.75 -1.55 16.21
C LYS A 270 -13.21 -2.97 16.00
N HIS A 271 -11.88 -3.12 16.18
CA HIS A 271 -11.20 -4.39 15.95
C HIS A 271 -11.49 -5.00 14.56
N MET A 272 -11.39 -4.13 13.53
CA MET A 272 -11.62 -4.45 12.11
C MET A 272 -13.03 -4.94 11.76
N ASN A 273 -14.00 -4.85 12.66
CA ASN A 273 -15.40 -5.19 12.39
C ASN A 273 -16.28 -3.94 12.45
N PRO A 274 -17.25 -3.79 11.52
CA PRO A 274 -18.29 -2.77 11.64
C PRO A 274 -19.10 -2.99 12.92
N CYS A 275 -19.23 -1.97 13.76
CA CYS A 275 -20.16 -1.96 14.89
C CYS A 275 -21.38 -1.09 14.62
N GLY A 276 -21.26 -0.08 13.76
CA GLY A 276 -22.36 0.73 13.28
C GLY A 276 -22.12 1.19 11.86
N ALA A 277 -23.06 0.98 10.96
CA ALA A 277 -22.96 1.41 9.57
C ALA A 277 -24.33 1.83 9.05
N ALA A 278 -24.36 2.86 8.20
CA ALA A 278 -25.58 3.33 7.57
C ALA A 278 -25.36 4.04 6.25
N VAL A 279 -26.32 3.88 5.34
CA VAL A 279 -26.52 4.70 4.13
C VAL A 279 -27.73 5.62 4.38
N ALA A 280 -27.62 6.87 3.97
CA ALA A 280 -28.72 7.82 4.00
C ALA A 280 -28.63 8.84 2.85
N ASP A 281 -29.63 9.74 2.75
CA ASP A 281 -29.65 10.77 1.71
C ASP A 281 -28.56 11.84 1.90
N THR A 282 -28.13 12.06 3.15
CA THR A 282 -27.07 13.00 3.51
C THR A 282 -26.04 12.37 4.43
N ILE A 283 -24.85 12.94 4.47
CA ILE A 283 -23.76 12.41 5.32
C ILE A 283 -24.05 12.62 6.81
N GLU A 284 -24.75 13.69 7.18
CA GLU A 284 -25.18 13.93 8.57
C GLU A 284 -26.10 12.82 9.06
N LYS A 285 -27.08 12.46 8.22
CA LYS A 285 -28.01 11.39 8.57
C LYS A 285 -27.34 10.05 8.57
N ALA A 286 -26.45 9.76 7.61
CA ALA A 286 -25.66 8.54 7.60
C ALA A 286 -24.81 8.40 8.88
N TRP A 287 -24.17 9.47 9.32
CA TRP A 287 -23.46 9.50 10.61
C TRP A 287 -24.40 9.25 11.79
N GLN A 288 -25.53 9.96 11.85
CA GLN A 288 -26.47 9.81 12.95
C GLN A 288 -26.98 8.37 13.06
N GLU A 289 -27.39 7.77 11.94
CA GLU A 289 -27.89 6.39 11.89
C GLU A 289 -26.79 5.37 12.23
N ALA A 290 -25.55 5.56 11.75
CA ALA A 290 -24.42 4.72 12.10
C ALA A 290 -24.08 4.80 13.60
N TYR A 291 -24.18 5.99 14.19
CA TYR A 291 -23.99 6.18 15.63
C TYR A 291 -25.10 5.53 16.47
N GLU A 292 -26.38 5.68 16.04
CA GLU A 292 -27.53 5.07 16.71
C GLU A 292 -27.49 3.53 16.65
N ALA A 293 -26.80 2.95 15.67
CA ALA A 293 -26.66 1.50 15.50
C ALA A 293 -25.98 0.83 16.70
N ASP A 294 -24.91 1.43 17.22
CA ASP A 294 -24.19 0.92 18.41
C ASP A 294 -23.42 2.05 19.11
N LYS A 295 -24.08 2.73 20.02
CA LYS A 295 -23.49 3.83 20.82
C LYS A 295 -22.41 3.36 21.80
N VAL A 296 -22.38 2.08 22.11
CA VAL A 296 -21.45 1.53 23.11
C VAL A 296 -20.14 1.16 22.47
N SER A 297 -20.18 0.38 21.40
CA SER A 297 -18.96 -0.15 20.76
C SER A 297 -18.18 0.93 20.01
N ILE A 298 -18.84 1.98 19.51
CA ILE A 298 -18.19 3.09 18.81
C ILE A 298 -17.17 3.84 19.69
N TYR A 299 -17.33 3.77 21.02
CA TYR A 299 -16.38 4.39 21.95
C TYR A 299 -14.99 3.77 21.81
N GLY A 300 -14.00 4.59 21.46
CA GLY A 300 -12.64 4.16 21.16
C GLY A 300 -12.50 3.49 19.79
N GLY A 301 -13.51 3.61 18.95
CA GLY A 301 -13.50 3.10 17.57
C GLY A 301 -12.98 4.11 16.55
N ILE A 302 -13.11 3.72 15.29
CA ILE A 302 -12.75 4.50 14.10
C ILE A 302 -14.04 4.81 13.33
N VAL A 303 -14.14 6.01 12.78
CA VAL A 303 -15.25 6.40 11.91
C VAL A 303 -14.71 6.79 10.54
N ALA A 304 -15.31 6.25 9.49
CA ALA A 304 -15.01 6.59 8.11
C ALA A 304 -16.29 6.98 7.35
N VAL A 305 -16.17 8.02 6.53
CA VAL A 305 -17.25 8.51 5.66
C VAL A 305 -16.75 8.66 4.22
N ASN A 306 -17.66 8.48 3.24
CA ASN A 306 -17.33 8.58 1.81
C ASN A 306 -17.68 9.93 1.18
N ARG A 307 -17.99 10.94 1.97
CA ARG A 307 -18.27 12.32 1.55
C ARG A 307 -17.44 13.29 2.38
N GLU A 308 -17.39 14.55 1.94
CA GLU A 308 -16.83 15.64 2.73
C GLU A 308 -17.42 15.66 4.13
N LEU A 309 -16.56 15.66 5.14
CA LEU A 309 -16.98 15.74 6.53
C LEU A 309 -17.20 17.20 6.91
N ILE A 310 -18.44 17.50 7.23
CA ILE A 310 -18.93 18.87 7.52
C ILE A 310 -19.03 19.14 9.01
N ALA A 311 -19.25 20.39 9.37
CA ALA A 311 -19.28 20.86 10.76
C ALA A 311 -20.31 20.13 11.64
N GLU A 312 -21.50 19.83 11.12
CA GLU A 312 -22.57 19.14 11.83
C GLU A 312 -22.18 17.73 12.22
N VAL A 313 -21.53 17.01 11.32
CA VAL A 313 -20.99 15.65 11.58
C VAL A 313 -19.87 15.72 12.63
N ALA A 314 -18.93 16.67 12.48
CA ALA A 314 -17.86 16.87 13.42
C ALA A 314 -18.38 17.22 14.83
N ALA A 315 -19.43 18.05 14.93
CA ALA A 315 -20.07 18.41 16.20
C ALA A 315 -20.70 17.18 16.88
N GLY A 316 -21.34 16.29 16.11
CA GLY A 316 -21.87 15.02 16.61
C GLY A 316 -20.78 14.06 17.10
N MET A 317 -19.60 14.05 16.47
CA MET A 317 -18.46 13.22 16.88
C MET A 317 -17.72 13.77 18.10
N LYS A 318 -17.76 15.08 18.32
CA LYS A 318 -16.99 15.76 19.37
C LYS A 318 -17.20 15.19 20.80
N PRO A 319 -18.41 14.85 21.27
CA PRO A 319 -18.60 14.30 22.61
C PRO A 319 -18.04 12.88 22.77
N ILE A 320 -17.80 12.14 21.69
CA ILE A 320 -17.44 10.74 21.72
C ILE A 320 -15.92 10.59 21.70
N PHE A 321 -15.37 9.66 22.48
CA PHE A 321 -13.97 9.27 22.33
C PHE A 321 -13.81 8.40 21.09
N LEU A 322 -13.17 8.96 20.05
CA LEU A 322 -12.79 8.27 18.82
C LEU A 322 -11.26 8.25 18.67
N GLU A 323 -10.74 7.19 18.11
CA GLU A 323 -9.31 7.06 17.82
C GLU A 323 -8.95 7.71 16.47
N ILE A 324 -9.77 7.50 15.43
CA ILE A 324 -9.53 8.01 14.08
C ILE A 324 -10.86 8.46 13.45
N VAL A 325 -10.77 9.51 12.64
CA VAL A 325 -11.82 9.94 11.71
C VAL A 325 -11.21 10.00 10.30
N ILE A 326 -11.87 9.37 9.33
CA ILE A 326 -11.41 9.27 7.94
C ILE A 326 -12.48 9.86 7.02
N ALA A 327 -12.06 10.74 6.10
CA ALA A 327 -12.92 11.31 5.06
C ALA A 327 -12.11 11.67 3.80
N PRO A 328 -12.75 11.81 2.62
CA PRO A 328 -12.09 12.32 1.42
C PRO A 328 -11.69 13.78 1.52
N SER A 329 -12.48 14.59 2.25
CA SER A 329 -12.20 15.99 2.56
C SER A 329 -12.92 16.41 3.83
N PHE A 330 -12.54 17.58 4.36
CA PHE A 330 -13.11 18.18 5.55
C PHE A 330 -13.35 19.66 5.32
N THR A 331 -14.50 20.17 5.76
CA THR A 331 -14.67 21.63 5.78
C THR A 331 -13.78 22.29 6.83
N PRO A 332 -13.39 23.57 6.66
CA PRO A 332 -12.58 24.28 7.66
C PRO A 332 -13.21 24.27 9.06
N GLU A 333 -14.52 24.43 9.14
CA GLU A 333 -15.29 24.45 10.40
C GLU A 333 -15.28 23.07 11.06
N ALA A 334 -15.35 21.98 10.27
CA ALA A 334 -15.24 20.63 10.80
C ALA A 334 -13.85 20.38 11.41
N LEU A 335 -12.78 20.82 10.74
CA LEU A 335 -11.42 20.73 11.28
C LEU A 335 -11.25 21.55 12.55
N GLU A 336 -11.82 22.74 12.63
CA GLU A 336 -11.81 23.56 13.82
C GLU A 336 -12.47 22.84 15.02
N ILE A 337 -13.64 22.23 14.79
CA ILE A 337 -14.34 21.45 15.83
C ILE A 337 -13.49 20.26 16.29
N LEU A 338 -12.93 19.47 15.36
CA LEU A 338 -12.14 18.29 15.66
C LEU A 338 -10.79 18.64 16.31
N SER A 339 -10.23 19.83 16.04
CA SER A 339 -8.95 20.28 16.59
C SER A 339 -8.94 20.39 18.11
N SER A 340 -10.13 20.53 18.71
CA SER A 340 -10.30 20.51 20.18
C SER A 340 -9.85 19.18 20.82
N LYS A 341 -9.79 18.10 20.04
CA LYS A 341 -9.35 16.75 20.46
C LYS A 341 -7.94 16.45 19.96
N LYS A 342 -6.92 16.98 20.61
CA LYS A 342 -5.50 16.92 20.18
C LYS A 342 -4.97 15.50 19.85
N ASN A 343 -5.53 14.47 20.46
CA ASN A 343 -5.09 13.08 20.27
C ASN A 343 -5.85 12.35 19.13
N LEU A 344 -7.00 12.88 18.70
CA LEU A 344 -7.79 12.31 17.61
C LEU A 344 -7.02 12.40 16.32
N ARG A 345 -6.87 11.30 15.65
CA ARG A 345 -6.24 11.23 14.33
C ARG A 345 -7.28 11.56 13.27
N VAL A 346 -6.99 12.55 12.45
CA VAL A 346 -7.84 12.94 11.31
C VAL A 346 -7.08 12.62 10.04
N LEU A 347 -7.62 11.71 9.24
CA LEU A 347 -7.01 11.22 8.02
C LEU A 347 -7.83 11.66 6.81
N GLN A 348 -7.18 12.33 5.88
CA GLN A 348 -7.73 12.60 4.55
C GLN A 348 -7.21 11.52 3.59
N VAL A 349 -8.12 10.84 2.91
CA VAL A 349 -7.81 9.78 1.95
C VAL A 349 -8.50 10.08 0.64
N ASP A 350 -7.76 10.06 -0.45
CA ASP A 350 -8.38 10.13 -1.78
C ASP A 350 -9.18 8.84 -2.03
N MET A 351 -10.49 8.97 -2.17
CA MET A 351 -11.40 7.83 -2.35
C MET A 351 -11.73 7.56 -3.83
N THR A 352 -10.89 8.02 -4.74
CA THR A 352 -10.98 7.65 -6.16
C THR A 352 -10.73 6.14 -6.31
N PRO A 353 -11.62 5.38 -6.97
CA PRO A 353 -11.43 3.96 -7.15
C PRO A 353 -10.09 3.64 -7.82
N SER A 354 -9.35 2.70 -7.25
CA SER A 354 -8.14 2.15 -7.84
C SER A 354 -8.49 1.21 -8.99
N SER A 355 -7.72 1.24 -10.07
CA SER A 355 -7.86 0.33 -11.20
C SER A 355 -6.98 -0.91 -11.10
N GLY A 356 -6.25 -1.10 -9.98
CA GLY A 356 -5.27 -2.17 -9.81
C GLY A 356 -5.89 -3.48 -9.31
N ASP A 357 -5.25 -4.59 -9.68
CA ASP A 357 -5.48 -5.90 -9.06
C ASP A 357 -4.83 -5.88 -7.68
N ASP A 358 -5.57 -5.40 -6.70
CA ASP A 358 -5.11 -5.36 -5.31
C ASP A 358 -4.89 -6.78 -4.79
N MET A 359 -3.65 -7.09 -4.43
CA MET A 359 -3.26 -8.37 -3.85
C MET A 359 -3.21 -8.29 -2.33
N GLN A 360 -3.75 -9.30 -1.68
CA GLN A 360 -3.60 -9.53 -0.25
C GLN A 360 -2.50 -10.57 0.00
N TYR A 361 -1.58 -10.24 0.91
CA TYR A 361 -0.50 -11.13 1.33
C TYR A 361 -0.63 -11.45 2.81
N ILE A 362 -0.65 -12.73 3.15
CA ILE A 362 -0.76 -13.21 4.53
C ILE A 362 0.43 -14.09 4.85
N SER A 363 1.21 -13.70 5.84
CA SER A 363 2.33 -14.50 6.33
C SER A 363 1.84 -15.78 7.00
N VAL A 364 2.43 -16.91 6.64
CA VAL A 364 2.26 -18.20 7.32
C VAL A 364 3.62 -18.75 7.70
N ASN A 365 3.68 -19.70 8.63
CA ASN A 365 4.95 -20.28 9.03
C ASN A 365 5.69 -20.92 7.83
N GLY A 366 6.81 -20.33 7.46
CA GLY A 366 7.64 -20.80 6.36
C GLY A 366 7.16 -20.38 4.96
N GLY A 367 6.14 -19.49 4.83
CA GLY A 367 5.63 -19.09 3.54
C GLY A 367 4.72 -17.86 3.58
N MET A 368 4.08 -17.63 2.45
CA MET A 368 3.15 -16.54 2.26
C MET A 368 1.98 -17.00 1.37
N LEU A 369 0.77 -16.68 1.76
CA LEU A 369 -0.41 -16.80 0.92
C LEU A 369 -0.59 -15.48 0.17
N ALA A 370 -0.87 -15.56 -1.12
CA ALA A 370 -1.18 -14.42 -1.97
C ALA A 370 -2.53 -14.69 -2.67
N GLN A 371 -3.44 -13.74 -2.57
CA GLN A 371 -4.73 -13.80 -3.25
C GLN A 371 -5.14 -12.39 -3.70
N THR A 372 -6.05 -12.31 -4.67
CA THR A 372 -6.71 -11.04 -4.97
C THR A 372 -7.60 -10.62 -3.80
N LEU A 373 -7.74 -9.32 -3.56
CA LEU A 373 -8.73 -8.80 -2.63
C LEU A 373 -10.14 -9.18 -3.11
N ASP A 374 -11.02 -9.44 -2.16
CA ASP A 374 -12.44 -9.61 -2.43
C ASP A 374 -13.08 -8.23 -2.71
N THR A 375 -13.02 -7.82 -3.96
CA THR A 375 -13.60 -6.55 -4.44
C THR A 375 -14.95 -6.76 -5.13
N SER A 376 -15.45 -8.01 -5.21
CA SER A 376 -16.73 -8.31 -5.83
C SER A 376 -17.88 -7.68 -5.05
N VAL A 377 -18.79 -7.03 -5.76
CA VAL A 377 -20.03 -6.46 -5.23
C VAL A 377 -21.15 -6.90 -6.15
N GLU A 378 -21.89 -7.93 -5.71
CA GLU A 378 -23.01 -8.47 -6.48
C GLU A 378 -24.18 -7.48 -6.45
N VAL A 379 -24.78 -7.25 -7.60
CA VAL A 379 -26.02 -6.49 -7.72
C VAL A 379 -27.18 -7.45 -7.43
N LEU A 380 -27.82 -7.29 -6.29
CA LEU A 380 -28.97 -8.14 -5.92
C LEU A 380 -30.18 -7.77 -6.76
N THR A 381 -30.85 -8.79 -7.30
CA THR A 381 -32.10 -8.62 -8.06
C THR A 381 -33.22 -9.50 -7.51
N PRO A 382 -34.51 -9.13 -7.69
CA PRO A 382 -35.64 -9.94 -7.25
C PRO A 382 -35.68 -11.35 -7.85
N GLU A 383 -35.04 -11.57 -9.00
CA GLU A 383 -34.96 -12.87 -9.70
C GLU A 383 -34.08 -13.88 -8.92
N MET A 384 -33.14 -13.40 -8.10
CA MET A 384 -32.30 -14.22 -7.23
C MET A 384 -33.08 -14.81 -6.03
N CYS A 385 -34.35 -14.41 -5.86
CA CYS A 385 -35.20 -14.91 -4.79
C CYS A 385 -35.62 -16.37 -5.03
N VAL A 386 -35.25 -17.23 -4.09
CA VAL A 386 -35.52 -18.69 -4.14
C VAL A 386 -36.78 -19.12 -3.42
N THR A 387 -37.40 -18.23 -2.62
CA THR A 387 -38.68 -18.49 -1.92
C THR A 387 -39.91 -18.07 -2.74
N LYS A 388 -41.09 -18.54 -2.32
CA LYS A 388 -42.36 -18.19 -2.96
C LYS A 388 -42.69 -16.70 -2.81
N GLN A 389 -42.50 -16.16 -1.61
CA GLN A 389 -42.65 -14.74 -1.35
C GLN A 389 -41.49 -13.98 -1.93
N LYS A 390 -41.76 -12.91 -2.68
CA LYS A 390 -40.76 -12.05 -3.26
C LYS A 390 -40.47 -10.85 -2.35
N PRO A 391 -39.23 -10.30 -2.36
CA PRO A 391 -38.89 -9.15 -1.55
C PRO A 391 -39.62 -7.88 -2.01
N THR A 392 -39.96 -7.03 -1.06
CA THR A 392 -40.40 -5.65 -1.34
C THR A 392 -39.20 -4.79 -1.75
N GLU A 393 -39.46 -3.61 -2.31
CA GLU A 393 -38.39 -2.65 -2.65
C GLU A 393 -37.57 -2.22 -1.41
N GLU A 394 -38.22 -2.08 -0.26
CA GLU A 394 -37.56 -1.74 1.00
C GLU A 394 -36.66 -2.89 1.47
N GLN A 395 -37.18 -4.12 1.44
CA GLN A 395 -36.36 -5.30 1.76
C GLN A 395 -35.18 -5.46 0.81
N MET A 396 -35.33 -5.15 -0.49
CA MET A 396 -34.22 -5.21 -1.44
C MET A 396 -33.10 -4.24 -1.09
N LYS A 397 -33.42 -3.03 -0.63
CA LYS A 397 -32.42 -2.05 -0.18
C LYS A 397 -31.67 -2.56 1.07
N ASP A 398 -32.40 -3.12 2.01
CA ASP A 398 -31.81 -3.67 3.24
C ASP A 398 -30.98 -4.92 2.97
N LEU A 399 -31.41 -5.79 2.03
CA LEU A 399 -30.67 -6.97 1.59
C LEU A 399 -29.35 -6.58 0.92
N ASP A 400 -29.37 -5.61 -0.02
CA ASP A 400 -28.16 -5.09 -0.69
C ASP A 400 -27.19 -4.46 0.31
N PHE A 401 -27.70 -3.62 1.20
CA PHE A 401 -26.89 -3.02 2.26
C PHE A 401 -26.28 -4.07 3.18
N GLY A 402 -27.09 -5.02 3.66
CA GLY A 402 -26.65 -6.09 4.54
C GLY A 402 -25.61 -7.00 3.89
N TRP A 403 -25.77 -7.29 2.60
CA TRP A 403 -24.82 -8.08 1.82
C TRP A 403 -23.45 -7.42 1.74
N LYS A 404 -23.40 -6.14 1.42
CA LYS A 404 -22.15 -5.35 1.41
C LYS A 404 -21.50 -5.27 2.79
N ILE A 405 -22.28 -5.15 3.86
CA ILE A 405 -21.73 -5.09 5.22
C ILE A 405 -21.17 -6.44 5.67
N VAL A 406 -21.92 -7.54 5.46
CA VAL A 406 -21.50 -8.86 5.99
C VAL A 406 -20.19 -9.35 5.37
N LYS A 407 -19.91 -8.99 4.13
CA LYS A 407 -18.62 -9.20 3.45
C LYS A 407 -17.41 -8.70 4.25
N HIS A 408 -17.59 -7.62 5.01
CA HIS A 408 -16.52 -7.01 5.80
C HIS A 408 -16.46 -7.47 7.26
N VAL A 409 -17.38 -8.32 7.67
CA VAL A 409 -17.42 -8.89 9.02
C VAL A 409 -16.62 -10.19 9.08
N LYS A 410 -15.92 -10.43 10.18
CA LYS A 410 -15.10 -11.64 10.36
C LYS A 410 -15.97 -12.89 10.42
N SER A 411 -15.64 -13.91 9.63
CA SER A 411 -16.39 -15.19 9.51
C SER A 411 -16.33 -16.05 10.78
N ASN A 412 -17.35 -16.88 11.09
CA ASN A 412 -18.68 -16.83 10.50
C ASN A 412 -19.35 -15.51 10.85
N ALA A 413 -19.94 -14.86 9.86
CA ALA A 413 -20.49 -13.54 9.97
C ALA A 413 -22.00 -13.49 9.69
N ILE A 414 -22.72 -12.74 10.53
CA ILE A 414 -24.10 -12.35 10.32
C ILE A 414 -24.24 -10.84 10.55
N ALA A 415 -24.89 -10.15 9.62
CA ALA A 415 -25.33 -8.77 9.81
C ALA A 415 -26.86 -8.71 9.82
N VAL A 416 -27.43 -8.05 10.82
CA VAL A 416 -28.87 -7.77 10.90
C VAL A 416 -29.08 -6.30 10.64
N VAL A 417 -30.01 -5.99 9.72
CA VAL A 417 -30.21 -4.68 9.13
C VAL A 417 -31.66 -4.26 9.19
N LYS A 418 -31.92 -2.96 9.29
CA LYS A 418 -33.21 -2.33 9.06
C LYS A 418 -33.05 -0.88 8.61
N GLY A 419 -33.68 -0.53 7.48
CA GLY A 419 -33.65 0.83 6.94
C GLY A 419 -32.25 1.26 6.52
N CYS A 420 -31.50 0.39 5.82
CA CYS A 420 -30.10 0.58 5.41
C CYS A 420 -29.17 0.98 6.57
N ARG A 421 -29.43 0.43 7.76
CA ARG A 421 -28.62 0.58 8.97
C ARG A 421 -28.38 -0.78 9.62
N THR A 422 -27.17 -1.03 10.09
CA THR A 422 -26.90 -2.19 10.95
C THR A 422 -27.65 -2.04 12.29
N VAL A 423 -28.25 -3.11 12.77
CA VAL A 423 -28.90 -3.17 14.09
C VAL A 423 -28.36 -4.30 14.95
N GLY A 424 -27.49 -5.14 14.39
CA GLY A 424 -26.74 -6.14 15.10
C GLY A 424 -25.72 -6.82 14.18
N VAL A 425 -24.56 -7.19 14.72
CA VAL A 425 -23.46 -7.82 13.99
C VAL A 425 -22.89 -8.97 14.81
N GLY A 426 -22.95 -10.18 14.27
CA GLY A 426 -22.30 -11.36 14.83
C GLY A 426 -21.02 -11.65 14.05
N ALA A 427 -19.85 -11.54 14.67
CA ALA A 427 -18.55 -11.66 14.03
C ALA A 427 -17.71 -12.78 14.63
N GLY A 428 -16.96 -13.51 13.79
CA GLY A 428 -15.88 -14.40 14.22
C GLY A 428 -16.32 -15.63 15.01
N GLN A 429 -17.54 -16.12 14.79
CA GLN A 429 -18.05 -17.27 15.53
C GLN A 429 -17.70 -18.61 14.87
N THR A 430 -17.48 -19.64 15.69
CA THR A 430 -17.13 -20.99 15.19
C THR A 430 -18.33 -21.71 14.53
N ASN A 431 -19.55 -21.26 14.79
CA ASN A 431 -20.75 -21.74 14.14
C ASN A 431 -21.68 -20.58 13.75
N ARG A 432 -22.44 -20.77 12.69
CA ARG A 432 -23.25 -19.71 12.09
C ARG A 432 -24.48 -19.34 12.92
N VAL A 433 -25.11 -20.31 13.55
CA VAL A 433 -26.31 -20.06 14.40
C VAL A 433 -25.91 -19.20 15.61
N GLY A 434 -24.74 -19.42 16.20
CA GLY A 434 -24.23 -18.58 17.30
C GLY A 434 -23.95 -17.15 16.86
N SER A 435 -23.41 -16.97 15.63
CA SER A 435 -23.25 -15.64 15.04
C SER A 435 -24.59 -14.94 14.84
N ALA A 436 -25.60 -15.67 14.33
CA ALA A 436 -26.95 -15.16 14.18
C ALA A 436 -27.57 -14.78 15.53
N GLU A 437 -27.39 -15.62 16.56
CA GLU A 437 -27.93 -15.35 17.91
C GLU A 437 -27.34 -14.06 18.49
N ILE A 438 -26.05 -13.82 18.33
CA ILE A 438 -25.40 -12.57 18.78
C ILE A 438 -26.03 -11.37 18.06
N ALA A 439 -26.06 -11.37 16.73
CA ALA A 439 -26.58 -10.26 15.94
C ALA A 439 -28.06 -9.97 16.23
N LEU A 440 -28.87 -11.01 16.35
CA LEU A 440 -30.30 -10.88 16.65
C LEU A 440 -30.57 -10.39 18.08
N ASN A 441 -29.75 -10.81 19.05
CA ASN A 441 -29.84 -10.30 20.42
C ASN A 441 -29.46 -8.82 20.50
N GLU A 442 -28.46 -8.37 19.73
CA GLU A 442 -28.11 -6.95 19.64
C GLU A 442 -29.28 -6.14 19.10
N ALA A 443 -29.88 -6.55 17.98
CA ALA A 443 -31.06 -5.92 17.42
C ALA A 443 -32.21 -5.81 18.44
N ARG A 444 -32.51 -6.90 19.15
CA ARG A 444 -33.53 -6.92 20.20
C ARG A 444 -33.19 -5.96 21.35
N ASN A 445 -31.93 -5.91 21.80
CA ASN A 445 -31.50 -5.03 22.89
C ASN A 445 -31.55 -3.55 22.46
N ALA A 446 -31.40 -3.27 21.18
CA ALA A 446 -31.62 -1.94 20.58
C ALA A 446 -33.12 -1.61 20.39
N GLY A 447 -34.03 -2.51 20.77
CA GLY A 447 -35.48 -2.32 20.64
C GLY A 447 -36.02 -2.52 19.23
N VAL A 448 -35.24 -3.12 18.31
CA VAL A 448 -35.65 -3.39 16.93
C VAL A 448 -36.04 -4.88 16.82
N THR A 449 -37.34 -5.15 16.70
CA THR A 449 -37.88 -6.51 16.80
C THR A 449 -38.75 -6.94 15.62
N GLU A 450 -38.93 -6.07 14.62
CA GLU A 450 -39.80 -6.33 13.47
C GLU A 450 -39.20 -5.78 12.18
N GLY A 451 -39.49 -6.43 11.05
CA GLY A 451 -39.05 -6.00 9.72
C GLY A 451 -37.53 -6.06 9.53
N LEU A 452 -36.89 -6.99 10.22
CA LEU A 452 -35.44 -7.19 10.14
C LEU A 452 -35.08 -7.95 8.89
N VAL A 453 -33.89 -7.62 8.36
CA VAL A 453 -33.21 -8.34 7.29
C VAL A 453 -31.92 -8.96 7.84
N LEU A 454 -31.62 -10.20 7.47
CA LEU A 454 -30.43 -10.93 7.89
C LEU A 454 -29.56 -11.23 6.67
N ALA A 455 -28.30 -10.85 6.74
CA ALA A 455 -27.27 -11.19 5.74
C ALA A 455 -26.25 -12.16 6.34
N SER A 456 -25.87 -13.20 5.58
CA SER A 456 -24.91 -14.22 5.98
C SER A 456 -23.77 -14.33 4.96
N ASP A 457 -22.52 -14.29 5.40
CA ASP A 457 -21.30 -14.38 4.56
C ASP A 457 -21.10 -15.74 3.87
N GLY A 458 -21.80 -16.77 4.35
CA GLY A 458 -21.78 -18.12 3.82
C GLY A 458 -23.18 -18.77 3.89
N PHE A 459 -23.32 -19.95 3.27
CA PHE A 459 -24.59 -20.67 3.25
C PHE A 459 -25.08 -21.05 4.66
N LEU A 460 -26.41 -21.15 4.81
CA LEU A 460 -27.05 -21.67 6.02
C LEU A 460 -27.09 -23.20 5.94
N PRO A 461 -26.30 -23.91 6.79
CA PRO A 461 -26.15 -25.36 6.64
C PRO A 461 -27.41 -26.14 7.09
N PHE A 462 -28.29 -25.52 7.91
CA PHE A 462 -29.50 -26.08 8.47
C PHE A 462 -30.61 -25.04 8.51
N ASP A 463 -31.82 -25.47 8.75
CA ASP A 463 -33.01 -24.61 8.90
C ASP A 463 -33.09 -23.91 10.28
N ASP A 464 -32.23 -24.28 11.23
CA ASP A 464 -32.17 -23.74 12.60
C ASP A 464 -31.96 -22.21 12.62
N THR A 465 -31.07 -21.71 11.79
CA THR A 465 -30.80 -20.26 11.67
C THR A 465 -32.02 -19.52 11.11
N VAL A 466 -32.73 -20.10 10.13
CA VAL A 466 -33.97 -19.53 9.59
C VAL A 466 -35.04 -19.49 10.65
N ALA A 467 -35.21 -20.60 11.39
CA ALA A 467 -36.20 -20.70 12.49
C ALA A 467 -35.86 -19.74 13.63
N LEU A 468 -34.58 -19.54 13.94
CA LEU A 468 -34.15 -18.55 14.92
C LEU A 468 -34.44 -17.11 14.43
N ALA A 469 -34.08 -16.76 13.19
CA ALA A 469 -34.32 -15.47 12.60
C ALA A 469 -35.80 -15.05 12.64
N ALA A 470 -36.72 -15.98 12.32
CA ALA A 470 -38.16 -15.76 12.40
C ALA A 470 -38.64 -15.32 13.79
N LYS A 471 -38.09 -15.92 14.87
CA LYS A 471 -38.45 -15.60 16.26
C LYS A 471 -38.08 -14.19 16.67
N TYR A 472 -37.13 -13.56 15.92
CA TYR A 472 -36.68 -12.20 16.17
C TYR A 472 -37.25 -11.17 15.19
N GLY A 473 -38.22 -11.59 14.35
CA GLY A 473 -38.89 -10.68 13.42
C GLY A 473 -38.15 -10.42 12.12
N VAL A 474 -37.24 -11.32 11.71
CA VAL A 474 -36.61 -11.29 10.39
C VAL A 474 -37.62 -11.65 9.34
N THR A 475 -37.72 -10.85 8.30
CA THR A 475 -38.66 -11.01 7.18
C THR A 475 -37.98 -11.31 5.84
N ALA A 476 -36.65 -11.08 5.76
CA ALA A 476 -35.87 -11.38 4.57
C ALA A 476 -34.44 -11.81 4.93
N ILE A 477 -33.89 -12.73 4.13
CA ILE A 477 -32.52 -13.27 4.30
C ILE A 477 -31.79 -13.21 2.97
N VAL A 478 -30.51 -12.81 3.01
CA VAL A 478 -29.55 -12.97 1.90
C VAL A 478 -28.40 -13.87 2.32
N GLN A 479 -28.06 -14.83 1.46
CA GLN A 479 -26.96 -15.78 1.65
C GLN A 479 -26.48 -16.30 0.28
N PRO A 480 -25.29 -16.92 0.20
CA PRO A 480 -24.78 -17.43 -1.08
C PRO A 480 -25.52 -18.66 -1.62
N GLY A 481 -26.16 -19.47 -0.77
CA GLY A 481 -26.59 -20.81 -1.18
C GLY A 481 -25.42 -21.79 -1.36
N GLY A 482 -25.70 -22.98 -1.90
CA GLY A 482 -24.68 -24.00 -2.18
C GLY A 482 -24.55 -25.08 -1.10
N SER A 483 -25.44 -25.11 -0.11
CA SER A 483 -25.57 -26.22 0.85
C SER A 483 -26.30 -27.40 0.22
N ILE A 484 -25.92 -28.63 0.57
CA ILE A 484 -26.71 -29.84 0.24
C ILE A 484 -28.13 -29.75 0.81
N ARG A 485 -28.32 -28.96 1.85
CA ARG A 485 -29.61 -28.79 2.57
C ARG A 485 -30.30 -27.46 2.26
N ASP A 486 -29.98 -26.81 1.16
CA ASP A 486 -30.63 -25.55 0.75
C ASP A 486 -32.14 -25.70 0.65
N ALA A 487 -32.61 -26.85 0.19
CA ALA A 487 -34.04 -27.14 0.11
C ALA A 487 -34.77 -27.10 1.48
N ASP A 488 -34.10 -27.52 2.57
CA ASP A 488 -34.63 -27.47 3.92
C ASP A 488 -34.75 -26.01 4.40
N ALA A 489 -33.71 -25.21 4.15
CA ALA A 489 -33.67 -23.78 4.50
C ALA A 489 -34.77 -23.00 3.73
N ILE A 490 -34.92 -23.26 2.43
CA ILE A 490 -35.96 -22.63 1.59
C ILE A 490 -37.34 -23.03 2.06
N ALA A 491 -37.60 -24.34 2.32
CA ALA A 491 -38.89 -24.81 2.81
C ALA A 491 -39.25 -24.18 4.16
N LYS A 492 -38.28 -24.02 5.06
CA LYS A 492 -38.48 -23.37 6.35
C LYS A 492 -38.77 -21.88 6.19
N ALA A 493 -38.07 -21.19 5.29
CA ALA A 493 -38.34 -19.79 4.98
C ALA A 493 -39.74 -19.60 4.39
N ASP A 494 -40.18 -20.47 3.46
CA ASP A 494 -41.52 -20.46 2.90
C ASP A 494 -42.62 -20.73 3.98
N GLU A 495 -42.36 -21.67 4.89
CA GLU A 495 -43.26 -21.98 6.01
C GLU A 495 -43.47 -20.77 6.93
N LEU A 496 -42.38 -20.00 7.16
CA LEU A 496 -42.35 -18.86 8.10
C LEU A 496 -42.63 -17.52 7.42
N GLY A 497 -42.88 -17.49 6.09
CA GLY A 497 -43.15 -16.28 5.33
C GLY A 497 -41.91 -15.36 5.19
N ILE A 498 -40.72 -15.93 5.23
CA ILE A 498 -39.46 -15.20 5.08
C ILE A 498 -39.01 -15.25 3.60
N THR A 499 -38.67 -14.10 3.04
CA THR A 499 -38.08 -14.02 1.72
C THR A 499 -36.60 -14.42 1.77
N MET A 500 -36.13 -15.18 0.79
CA MET A 500 -34.71 -15.58 0.73
C MET A 500 -34.10 -15.34 -0.64
N ILE A 501 -32.93 -14.67 -0.67
CA ILE A 501 -32.10 -14.44 -1.87
C ILE A 501 -30.85 -15.29 -1.78
N PHE A 502 -30.48 -15.93 -2.90
CA PHE A 502 -29.20 -16.59 -3.10
C PHE A 502 -28.32 -15.78 -4.07
N THR A 503 -27.12 -15.43 -3.61
CA THR A 503 -26.17 -14.64 -4.40
C THR A 503 -25.27 -15.51 -5.28
N GLY A 504 -25.08 -16.78 -4.93
CA GLY A 504 -24.14 -17.68 -5.59
C GLY A 504 -22.67 -17.42 -5.27
N VAL A 505 -22.36 -16.34 -4.54
CA VAL A 505 -21.00 -15.93 -4.15
C VAL A 505 -20.94 -15.86 -2.63
N ARG A 506 -19.86 -16.37 -2.02
CA ARG A 506 -19.61 -16.26 -0.58
C ARG A 506 -18.48 -15.27 -0.30
N HIS A 507 -18.52 -14.61 0.86
CA HIS A 507 -17.55 -13.61 1.28
C HIS A 507 -16.91 -13.97 2.62
N PHE A 508 -16.08 -15.01 2.65
CA PHE A 508 -15.36 -15.37 3.87
C PHE A 508 -14.20 -14.40 4.14
N LYS A 509 -14.10 -13.93 5.38
CA LYS A 509 -13.04 -13.07 5.88
C LYS A 509 -12.51 -13.62 7.22
N HIS A 510 -11.25 -14.05 7.23
CA HIS A 510 -10.59 -14.64 8.40
C HIS A 510 -9.50 -13.74 8.98
#